data_4251cce37f617b40f3339789fe266870
#
_entry.id   4251cce37f617b40f3339789fe266870
#
_cell.length_a   1.000
_cell.length_b   1.000
_cell.length_c   1.000
_cell.angle_alpha   90.00
_cell.angle_beta   90.00
_cell.angle_gamma   90.00
#
_symmetry.space_group_name_H-M   'P 1'
#
loop_
_entity.id
_entity.type
_entity.pdbx_description
1 polymer ?
#
loop_
_entity_poly.entity_id
_entity_poly.type
_entity_poly.pdbx_seq_one_letter_code
_entity_poly.pdbx_strand_id
1 'polypeptide(L)'
;FFQSKPSSAFSPVCVTPDELGPAWDGGRLHLPLSIHFNDALFGKANAGVDMTFDFPTLIAHAAKTRPLSAGTIIGSGTVSNKGADGSPGKPVTAGGLGYSCIAELRMIETLRVANLGTPTLVTVN
;
A
#
# COMPACT_ATOMS: atom_id res chain seq x y z
N PHE A 1 -14.18 -9.81 -11.59
CA PHE A 1 -14.06 -9.77 -10.12
C PHE A 1 -15.45 -9.80 -9.48
N PHE A 2 -16.08 -10.97 -9.41
CA PHE A 2 -17.31 -11.14 -8.66
C PHE A 2 -16.99 -11.04 -7.16
N GLN A 3 -17.78 -10.26 -6.42
CA GLN A 3 -17.73 -10.17 -4.96
C GLN A 3 -16.32 -9.83 -4.37
N SER A 4 -15.49 -9.17 -5.15
CA SER A 4 -14.14 -8.77 -4.71
C SER A 4 -14.09 -7.40 -4.01
N LYS A 5 -15.24 -6.81 -3.78
CA LYS A 5 -15.42 -5.47 -3.19
C LYS A 5 -16.26 -5.56 -1.91
N PRO A 6 -15.69 -6.04 -0.80
CA PRO A 6 -16.39 -6.03 0.48
C PRO A 6 -16.68 -4.60 0.93
N SER A 7 -17.54 -4.46 1.94
CA SER A 7 -17.78 -3.16 2.57
C SER A 7 -16.50 -2.59 3.15
N SER A 8 -16.34 -1.28 2.98
CA SER A 8 -15.20 -0.55 3.57
C SER A 8 -15.54 -0.09 4.97
N ALA A 9 -14.55 -0.10 5.85
CA ALA A 9 -14.62 0.50 7.17
C ALA A 9 -13.53 1.57 7.27
N PHE A 10 -13.84 2.69 7.92
CA PHE A 10 -12.93 3.81 8.10
C PHE A 10 -12.82 4.16 9.58
N SER A 11 -11.67 4.69 9.97
CA SER A 11 -11.50 5.31 11.27
C SER A 11 -12.48 6.49 11.43
N PRO A 12 -13.09 6.67 12.61
CA PRO A 12 -13.88 7.86 12.89
C PRO A 12 -13.00 9.11 13.11
N VAL A 13 -11.69 8.94 13.15
CA VAL A 13 -10.71 10.01 13.38
C VAL A 13 -9.91 10.23 12.11
N CYS A 14 -9.79 11.50 11.72
CA CYS A 14 -8.89 11.96 10.66
C CYS A 14 -7.76 12.77 11.29
N VAL A 15 -6.56 12.64 10.72
CA VAL A 15 -5.38 13.38 11.15
C VAL A 15 -4.99 14.35 10.04
N THR A 16 -4.73 15.60 10.38
CA THR A 16 -4.25 16.60 9.42
C THR A 16 -2.75 16.45 9.17
N PRO A 17 -2.23 16.86 8.00
CA PRO A 17 -0.81 16.72 7.69
C PRO A 17 0.14 17.40 8.69
N ASP A 18 -0.27 18.50 9.31
CA ASP A 18 0.52 19.20 10.33
C ASP A 18 0.69 18.38 11.62
N GLU A 19 -0.30 17.56 12.00
CA GLU A 19 -0.19 16.64 13.13
C GLU A 19 0.80 15.49 12.86
N LEU A 20 1.07 15.18 11.61
CA LEU A 20 2.03 14.15 11.23
C LEU A 20 3.49 14.61 11.35
N GLY A 21 3.71 15.92 11.47
CA GLY A 21 5.02 16.52 11.62
C GLY A 21 6.03 16.04 10.57
N PRO A 22 7.24 15.63 10.96
CA PRO A 22 8.28 15.24 10.01
C PRO A 22 7.99 13.93 9.26
N ALA A 23 6.97 13.18 9.66
CA ALA A 23 6.55 11.99 8.92
C ALA A 23 5.85 12.32 7.60
N TRP A 24 5.37 13.55 7.43
CA TRP A 24 4.78 14.06 6.22
C TRP A 24 5.78 14.94 5.45
N ASP A 25 6.16 14.56 4.23
CA ASP A 25 7.13 15.30 3.42
C ASP A 25 6.49 16.30 2.43
N GLY A 26 5.19 16.51 2.53
CA GLY A 26 4.41 17.34 1.62
C GLY A 26 3.66 16.54 0.54
N GLY A 27 3.95 15.27 0.39
CA GLY A 27 3.31 14.41 -0.61
C GLY A 27 3.20 12.95 -0.21
N ARG A 28 4.02 12.48 0.71
CA ARG A 28 4.08 11.09 1.17
C ARG A 28 4.09 11.01 2.69
N LEU A 29 3.57 9.93 3.21
CA LEU A 29 3.56 9.63 4.63
C LEU A 29 4.60 8.55 4.95
N HIS A 30 5.66 8.90 5.65
CA HIS A 30 6.76 8.01 6.03
C HIS A 30 6.51 7.33 7.38
N LEU A 31 5.40 6.64 7.50
CA LEU A 31 5.04 5.83 8.67
C LEU A 31 4.72 4.39 8.25
N PRO A 32 4.91 3.42 9.16
CA PRO A 32 4.51 2.05 8.89
C PRO A 32 2.99 1.93 8.83
N LEU A 33 2.50 1.30 7.77
CA LEU A 33 1.12 0.88 7.63
C LEU A 33 1.00 -0.54 8.20
N SER A 34 0.48 -0.66 9.42
CA SER A 34 0.28 -1.95 10.07
C SER A 34 -1.01 -2.61 9.59
N ILE A 35 -0.88 -3.80 9.04
CA ILE A 35 -1.98 -4.60 8.52
C ILE A 35 -2.06 -5.89 9.33
N HIS A 36 -3.22 -6.15 9.92
CA HIS A 36 -3.53 -7.39 10.60
C HIS A 36 -4.49 -8.22 9.77
N PHE A 37 -4.22 -9.51 9.71
CA PHE A 37 -5.07 -10.50 9.06
C PHE A 37 -5.28 -11.67 10.01
N ASN A 38 -6.54 -11.93 10.38
CA ASN A 38 -6.89 -12.90 11.42
C ASN A 38 -6.06 -12.70 12.70
N ASP A 39 -6.06 -11.47 13.22
CA ASP A 39 -5.36 -11.04 14.44
C ASP A 39 -3.81 -11.14 14.40
N ALA A 40 -3.24 -11.63 13.31
CA ALA A 40 -1.80 -11.69 13.12
C ALA A 40 -1.28 -10.50 12.29
N LEU A 41 -0.10 -9.97 12.63
CA LEU A 41 0.54 -8.95 11.83
C LEU A 41 0.92 -9.53 10.46
N PHE A 42 0.28 -9.03 9.42
CA PHE A 42 0.48 -9.45 8.03
C PHE A 42 1.49 -8.55 7.29
N GLY A 43 1.46 -7.26 7.58
CA GLY A 43 2.34 -6.28 6.96
C GLY A 43 2.56 -5.04 7.81
N LYS A 44 3.70 -4.40 7.62
CA LYS A 44 4.10 -3.12 8.24
C LYS A 44 4.97 -2.30 7.30
N ALA A 45 4.60 -2.25 6.02
CA ALA A 45 5.33 -1.47 5.02
C ALA A 45 5.33 0.02 5.38
N ASN A 46 6.43 0.71 5.12
CA ASN A 46 6.46 2.17 5.18
C ASN A 46 5.66 2.72 4.00
N ALA A 47 4.62 3.50 4.28
CA ALA A 47 3.67 3.97 3.29
C ALA A 47 4.28 4.93 2.24
N GLY A 48 5.38 5.61 2.57
CA GLY A 48 6.01 6.61 1.69
C GLY A 48 7.18 6.09 0.86
N VAL A 49 7.89 5.03 1.32
CA VAL A 49 9.18 4.62 0.74
C VAL A 49 8.99 4.13 -0.67
N ASP A 50 8.29 3.27 -1.10
CA ASP A 50 8.16 2.78 -2.49
C ASP A 50 6.88 3.30 -3.18
N MET A 51 6.33 4.39 -2.71
CA MET A 51 5.16 5.03 -3.29
C MET A 51 5.56 5.74 -4.60
N THR A 52 5.06 5.25 -5.74
CA THR A 52 5.41 5.78 -7.06
C THR A 52 4.85 7.18 -7.30
N PHE A 53 3.56 7.37 -7.05
CA PHE A 53 2.89 8.67 -7.18
C PHE A 53 2.54 9.20 -5.80
N ASP A 54 2.95 10.42 -5.52
CA ASP A 54 2.59 11.11 -4.27
C ASP A 54 1.11 11.56 -4.29
N PHE A 55 0.57 11.92 -3.13
CA PHE A 55 -0.82 12.33 -3.01
C PHE A 55 -1.18 13.58 -3.85
N PRO A 56 -0.35 14.63 -3.94
CA PRO A 56 -0.61 15.75 -4.86
C PRO A 56 -0.79 15.30 -6.31
N THR A 57 0.04 14.39 -6.79
CA THR A 57 -0.07 13.84 -8.15
C THR A 57 -1.36 13.04 -8.33
N LEU A 58 -1.73 12.20 -7.36
CA LEU A 58 -2.97 11.42 -7.40
C LEU A 58 -4.22 12.32 -7.40
N ILE A 59 -4.22 13.35 -6.56
CA ILE A 59 -5.32 14.34 -6.48
C ILE A 59 -5.45 15.09 -7.81
N ALA A 60 -4.33 15.59 -8.33
CA ALA A 60 -4.31 16.30 -9.61
C ALA A 60 -4.79 15.40 -10.75
N HIS A 61 -4.42 14.12 -10.75
CA HIS A 61 -4.88 13.16 -11.75
C HIS A 61 -6.39 12.92 -11.66
N ALA A 62 -6.92 12.70 -10.46
CA ALA A 62 -8.35 12.49 -10.26
C ALA A 62 -9.18 13.72 -10.67
N ALA A 63 -8.68 14.90 -10.36
CA ALA A 63 -9.36 16.17 -10.69
C ALA A 63 -9.41 16.49 -12.18
N LYS A 64 -8.60 15.84 -13.03
CA LYS A 64 -8.63 16.05 -14.49
C LYS A 64 -9.97 15.65 -15.13
N THR A 65 -10.65 14.69 -14.57
CA THR A 65 -11.85 14.08 -15.20
C THR A 65 -13.13 14.33 -14.44
N ARG A 66 -13.04 14.85 -13.20
CA ARG A 66 -14.20 15.06 -12.34
C ARG A 66 -13.94 16.11 -11.27
N PRO A 67 -14.95 16.87 -10.85
CA PRO A 67 -14.82 17.70 -9.67
C PRO A 67 -14.69 16.82 -8.43
N LEU A 68 -13.82 17.22 -7.49
CA LEU A 68 -13.68 16.58 -6.19
C LEU A 68 -14.51 17.37 -5.18
N SER A 69 -15.45 16.70 -4.55
CA SER A 69 -16.32 17.27 -3.52
C SER A 69 -15.69 17.14 -2.14
N ALA A 70 -16.17 17.96 -1.19
CA ALA A 70 -15.82 17.78 0.23
C ALA A 70 -16.14 16.35 0.68
N GLY A 71 -15.23 15.73 1.42
CA GLY A 71 -15.35 14.35 1.86
C GLY A 71 -14.87 13.30 0.84
N THR A 72 -14.34 13.71 -0.33
CA THR A 72 -13.70 12.77 -1.26
C THR A 72 -12.47 12.13 -0.60
N ILE A 73 -12.37 10.80 -0.67
CA ILE A 73 -11.23 10.03 -0.18
C ILE A 73 -10.37 9.62 -1.38
N ILE A 74 -9.08 9.94 -1.31
CA ILE A 74 -8.09 9.53 -2.31
C ILE A 74 -7.17 8.49 -1.67
N GLY A 75 -7.15 7.28 -2.24
CA GLY A 75 -6.26 6.22 -1.83
C GLY A 75 -5.06 6.11 -2.77
N SER A 76 -3.89 5.84 -2.21
CA SER A 76 -2.67 5.63 -2.99
C SER A 76 -2.62 4.28 -3.72
N GLY A 77 -3.57 3.40 -3.45
CA GLY A 77 -3.43 1.99 -3.76
C GLY A 77 -2.48 1.28 -2.79
N THR A 78 -2.20 0.02 -3.06
CA THR A 78 -1.33 -0.82 -2.23
C THR A 78 0.13 -0.32 -2.30
N VAL A 79 0.75 -0.15 -1.14
CA VAL A 79 2.19 0.13 -1.02
C VAL A 79 2.85 -1.05 -0.31
N SER A 80 3.85 -1.64 -0.95
CA SER A 80 4.72 -2.67 -0.37
C SER A 80 6.17 -2.27 -0.58
N ASN A 81 7.04 -2.61 0.39
CA ASN A 81 8.44 -2.24 0.28
C ASN A 81 9.28 -3.37 -0.31
N LYS A 82 10.23 -2.98 -1.15
CA LYS A 82 11.23 -3.87 -1.72
C LYS A 82 12.27 -4.25 -0.67
N GLY A 83 12.90 -5.39 -0.86
CA GLY A 83 14.13 -5.74 -0.15
C GLY A 83 15.26 -4.77 -0.49
N ALA A 84 16.29 -4.70 0.35
CA ALA A 84 17.45 -3.84 0.10
C ALA A 84 18.19 -4.19 -1.21
N ASP A 85 18.03 -5.39 -1.70
CA ASP A 85 18.54 -5.90 -2.96
C ASP A 85 17.58 -5.70 -4.16
N GLY A 86 16.47 -4.99 -3.95
CA GLY A 86 15.41 -4.79 -4.93
C GLY A 86 14.49 -5.98 -5.13
N SER A 87 14.69 -7.07 -4.37
CA SER A 87 13.82 -8.25 -4.42
C SER A 87 12.42 -7.94 -3.87
N PRO A 88 11.44 -8.79 -4.17
CA PRO A 88 10.13 -8.75 -3.51
C PRO A 88 10.27 -8.81 -1.98
N GLY A 89 9.39 -8.12 -1.27
CA GLY A 89 9.35 -8.16 0.18
C GLY A 89 9.21 -9.59 0.73
N LYS A 90 9.58 -9.76 1.99
CA LYS A 90 9.48 -11.03 2.71
C LYS A 90 8.32 -10.97 3.71
N PRO A 91 7.68 -12.10 4.04
CA PRO A 91 6.70 -12.16 5.11
C PRO A 91 7.26 -11.63 6.44
N VAL A 92 6.40 -11.10 7.30
CA VAL A 92 6.79 -10.68 8.66
C VAL A 92 7.39 -11.86 9.43
N THR A 93 6.84 -13.06 9.29
CA THR A 93 7.35 -14.30 9.91
C THR A 93 8.76 -14.69 9.45
N ALA A 94 9.21 -14.17 8.32
CA ALA A 94 10.57 -14.36 7.79
C ALA A 94 11.47 -13.12 8.01
N GLY A 95 11.08 -12.24 8.95
CA GLY A 95 11.85 -11.03 9.29
C GLY A 95 11.70 -9.88 8.30
N GLY A 96 10.75 -9.95 7.35
CA GLY A 96 10.47 -8.88 6.40
C GLY A 96 9.40 -7.90 6.90
N LEU A 97 9.02 -6.97 6.03
CA LEU A 97 7.94 -6.00 6.29
C LEU A 97 6.56 -6.53 5.92
N GLY A 98 6.48 -7.74 5.39
CA GLY A 98 5.21 -8.33 4.97
C GLY A 98 4.65 -7.70 3.71
N TYR A 99 3.36 -7.87 3.53
CA TYR A 99 2.63 -7.46 2.33
C TYR A 99 1.45 -6.55 2.69
N SER A 100 1.02 -5.74 1.73
CA SER A 100 -0.10 -4.83 1.94
C SER A 100 -1.42 -5.35 1.36
N CYS A 101 -1.40 -6.43 0.59
CA CYS A 101 -2.64 -7.08 0.15
C CYS A 101 -2.46 -8.59 -0.06
N ILE A 102 -3.58 -9.31 0.08
CA ILE A 102 -3.62 -10.76 -0.09
C ILE A 102 -3.32 -11.17 -1.54
N ALA A 103 -3.73 -10.35 -2.51
CA ALA A 103 -3.50 -10.65 -3.92
C ALA A 103 -1.99 -10.67 -4.26
N GLU A 104 -1.19 -9.79 -3.67
CA GLU A 104 0.26 -9.79 -3.82
C GLU A 104 0.87 -11.10 -3.31
N LEU A 105 0.51 -11.52 -2.09
CA LEU A 105 0.98 -12.78 -1.53
C LEU A 105 0.59 -13.97 -2.43
N ARG A 106 -0.65 -14.02 -2.88
CA ARG A 106 -1.14 -15.09 -3.76
C ARG A 106 -0.39 -15.14 -5.09
N MET A 107 -0.09 -13.99 -5.66
CA MET A 107 0.71 -13.91 -6.89
C MET A 107 2.11 -14.49 -6.66
N ILE A 108 2.78 -14.10 -5.58
CA ILE A 108 4.11 -14.58 -5.23
C ILE A 108 4.11 -16.10 -5.01
N GLU A 109 3.14 -16.63 -4.28
CA GLU A 109 2.97 -18.06 -4.05
C GLU A 109 2.77 -18.82 -5.37
N THR A 110 1.88 -18.32 -6.23
CA THR A 110 1.56 -18.96 -7.52
C THR A 110 2.79 -19.03 -8.44
N LEU A 111 3.56 -17.94 -8.50
CA LEU A 111 4.75 -17.90 -9.35
C LEU A 111 5.88 -18.80 -8.82
N ARG A 112 6.02 -18.91 -7.52
CA ARG A 112 6.97 -19.84 -6.88
C ARG A 112 6.61 -21.31 -7.17
N VAL A 113 5.33 -21.67 -7.04
CA VAL A 113 4.85 -23.04 -7.33
C VAL A 113 5.01 -23.37 -8.79
N ALA A 114 4.73 -22.42 -9.69
CA ALA A 114 4.89 -22.61 -11.14
C ALA A 114 6.36 -22.62 -11.62
N ASN A 115 7.32 -22.42 -10.72
CA ASN A 115 8.75 -22.35 -11.04
C ASN A 115 9.12 -21.29 -12.10
N LEU A 116 8.31 -20.24 -12.18
CA LEU A 116 8.45 -19.15 -13.17
C LEU A 116 9.41 -18.03 -12.70
N GLY A 117 10.20 -18.34 -11.68
CA GLY A 117 11.13 -17.38 -11.08
C GLY A 117 10.50 -16.48 -10.03
N THR A 118 11.32 -15.60 -9.46
CA THR A 118 10.83 -14.60 -8.52
C THR A 118 10.21 -13.46 -9.33
N PRO A 119 8.93 -13.12 -9.10
CA PRO A 119 8.33 -12.01 -9.83
C PRO A 119 9.08 -10.73 -9.49
N THR A 120 9.47 -10.00 -10.51
CA THR A 120 9.78 -8.59 -10.31
C THR A 120 8.45 -7.92 -9.96
N LEU A 121 8.33 -7.38 -8.76
CA LEU A 121 7.15 -6.60 -8.37
C LEU A 121 7.02 -5.43 -9.34
N VAL A 122 6.18 -5.61 -10.34
CA VAL A 122 5.68 -4.48 -11.11
C VAL A 122 4.68 -3.80 -10.20
N THR A 123 5.04 -2.65 -9.67
CA THR A 123 4.10 -1.80 -8.96
C THR A 123 3.08 -1.33 -10.00
N VAL A 124 1.96 -2.03 -10.08
CA VAL A 124 0.82 -1.56 -10.87
C VAL A 124 0.11 -0.53 -10.00
N ASN A 125 0.37 0.72 -10.28
CA ASN A 125 -0.35 1.86 -9.72
C ASN A 125 -1.60 2.15 -10.53
#